data_5fdd5b23f1801049cb2d42b627563b4f
#
_entry.id   5fdd5b23f1801049cb2d42b627563b4f
#
_cell.length_a   1.000
_cell.length_b   1.000
_cell.length_c   1.000
_cell.angle_alpha   90.00
_cell.angle_beta   90.00
_cell.angle_gamma   90.00
#
_symmetry.space_group_name_H-M   'P 1'
#
loop_
_entity.id
_entity.type
_entity.pdbx_description
1 polymer ?
#
loop_
_entity_poly.entity_id
_entity_poly.type
_entity_poly.pdbx_seq_one_letter_code
_entity_poly.pdbx_strand_id
1 'polypeptide(L)'
;SDGGRLTKMLNYYVKKGDILNPRRGIYTKRSFNAEELACSIFHPSYLSLEYVLKKSGVIFQYDSALTSVSYLSRTVDISGQMYSYRQIKPELWLGGEGIMQKDNIYIASAERAFLDMVYLSAGNCYFDNLRPLDKRKIKVLIPSYHSKSLEQHTKKILNI
;
A
#
# COMPACT_ATOMS: atom_id res chain seq x y z
N SER A 1 4.40 -30.67 15.34
CA SER A 1 4.82 -29.87 14.21
C SER A 1 5.61 -28.65 14.69
N ASP A 2 6.58 -28.20 13.91
CA ASP A 2 7.42 -27.07 14.27
C ASP A 2 6.63 -25.76 14.41
N GLY A 3 5.52 -25.61 13.70
CA GLY A 3 4.66 -24.46 13.79
C GLY A 3 4.01 -24.25 15.15
N GLY A 4 3.55 -25.32 15.80
CA GLY A 4 2.96 -25.24 17.14
C GLY A 4 3.96 -24.86 18.23
N ARG A 5 5.20 -25.37 18.11
CA ARG A 5 6.30 -25.03 19.04
C ARG A 5 6.72 -23.56 18.90
N LEU A 6 6.84 -23.07 17.69
CA LEU A 6 7.17 -21.67 17.42
C LEU A 6 6.09 -20.73 17.99
N THR A 7 4.81 -21.04 17.78
CA THR A 7 3.69 -20.25 18.30
C THR A 7 3.71 -20.15 19.82
N LYS A 8 3.98 -21.27 20.53
CA LYS A 8 4.10 -21.28 21.99
C LYS A 8 5.24 -20.41 22.47
N MET A 9 6.39 -20.46 21.81
CA MET A 9 7.55 -19.64 22.13
C MET A 9 7.25 -18.15 21.95
N LEU A 10 6.64 -17.77 20.84
CA LEU A 10 6.29 -16.37 20.57
C LEU A 10 5.28 -15.83 21.57
N ASN A 11 4.28 -16.63 21.95
CA ASN A 11 3.31 -16.25 22.98
C ASN A 11 3.95 -16.01 24.34
N TYR A 12 4.98 -16.77 24.67
CA TYR A 12 5.74 -16.56 25.91
C TYR A 12 6.41 -15.17 25.92
N TYR A 13 7.05 -14.75 24.81
CA TYR A 13 7.65 -13.42 24.71
C TYR A 13 6.62 -12.30 24.70
N VAL A 14 5.43 -12.52 24.15
CA VAL A 14 4.32 -11.56 24.19
C VAL A 14 3.90 -11.31 25.66
N LYS A 15 3.75 -12.39 26.45
CA LYS A 15 3.38 -12.29 27.88
C LYS A 15 4.45 -11.55 28.69
N LYS A 16 5.71 -11.69 28.33
CA LYS A 16 6.82 -10.94 28.96
C LYS A 16 6.85 -9.46 28.57
N GLY A 17 6.15 -9.04 27.54
CA GLY A 17 6.17 -7.69 27.04
C GLY A 17 7.35 -7.36 26.13
N ASP A 18 8.16 -8.34 25.72
CA ASP A 18 9.31 -8.17 24.83
C ASP A 18 8.89 -7.98 23.38
N ILE A 19 7.78 -8.61 22.96
CA ILE A 19 7.19 -8.47 21.64
C ILE A 19 5.68 -8.28 21.74
N LEU A 20 5.10 -7.71 20.71
CA LEU A 20 3.66 -7.51 20.59
C LEU A 20 3.07 -8.48 19.59
N ASN A 21 1.82 -8.87 19.83
CA ASN A 21 1.01 -9.61 18.86
C ASN A 21 -0.19 -8.75 18.46
N PRO A 22 0.00 -7.75 17.57
CA PRO A 22 -1.06 -6.82 17.20
C PRO A 22 -2.18 -7.47 16.43
N ARG A 23 -1.94 -8.62 15.84
CA ARG A 23 -2.92 -9.44 15.14
C ARG A 23 -2.47 -10.91 15.19
N ARG A 24 -3.44 -11.84 15.21
CA ARG A 24 -3.15 -13.26 15.20
C ARG A 24 -2.17 -13.63 14.07
N GLY A 25 -1.08 -14.29 14.43
CA GLY A 25 -0.02 -14.71 13.51
C GLY A 25 1.02 -13.64 13.19
N ILE A 26 0.90 -12.42 13.74
CA ILE A 26 1.86 -11.34 13.54
C ILE A 26 2.44 -10.93 14.89
N TYR A 27 3.76 -11.02 15.00
CA TYR A 27 4.51 -10.67 16.21
C TYR A 27 5.51 -9.57 15.88
N THR A 28 5.53 -8.49 16.68
CA THR A 28 6.42 -7.36 16.50
C THR A 28 7.08 -6.98 17.81
N LYS A 29 8.19 -6.23 17.72
CA LYS A 29 8.78 -5.59 18.90
C LYS A 29 7.82 -4.52 19.44
N ARG A 30 8.00 -4.11 20.70
CA ARG A 30 7.12 -3.13 21.38
C ARG A 30 6.90 -1.85 20.57
N SER A 31 7.95 -1.34 19.94
CA SER A 31 7.85 -0.22 18.99
C SER A 31 7.94 -0.80 17.58
N PHE A 32 6.83 -0.88 16.90
CA PHE A 32 6.80 -1.33 15.51
C PHE A 32 6.61 -0.15 14.56
N ASN A 33 7.18 -0.28 13.36
CA ASN A 33 6.98 0.68 12.29
C ASN A 33 5.65 0.36 11.60
N ALA A 34 4.74 1.34 11.52
CA ALA A 34 3.42 1.16 10.92
C ALA A 34 3.49 0.77 9.44
N GLU A 35 4.44 1.33 8.69
CA GLU A 35 4.63 1.00 7.28
C GLU A 35 5.08 -0.46 7.09
N GLU A 36 5.99 -0.91 7.93
CA GLU A 36 6.44 -2.30 7.92
C GLU A 36 5.30 -3.26 8.29
N LEU A 37 4.51 -2.91 9.29
CA LEU A 37 3.34 -3.69 9.68
C LEU A 37 2.31 -3.77 8.56
N ALA A 38 2.04 -2.64 7.88
CA ALA A 38 1.12 -2.62 6.74
C ALA A 38 1.52 -3.64 5.67
N CYS A 39 2.81 -3.78 5.39
CA CYS A 39 3.32 -4.75 4.40
C CYS A 39 3.33 -6.19 4.91
N SER A 40 3.19 -6.40 6.22
CA SER A 40 3.27 -7.72 6.86
C SER A 40 1.91 -8.36 7.12
N ILE A 41 0.85 -7.57 7.34
CA ILE A 41 -0.49 -8.08 7.68
C ILE A 41 -1.03 -8.96 6.55
N PHE A 42 -0.94 -8.48 5.32
CA PHE A 42 -1.26 -9.24 4.12
C PHE A 42 -0.07 -9.15 3.17
N HIS A 43 0.51 -10.29 2.86
CA HIS A 43 1.68 -10.37 1.99
C HIS A 43 1.35 -11.26 0.78
N PRO A 44 1.64 -10.82 -0.45
CA PRO A 44 2.28 -9.58 -0.82
C PRO A 44 1.33 -8.37 -0.80
N SER A 45 1.90 -7.22 -0.47
CA SER A 45 1.21 -5.93 -0.52
C SER A 45 2.25 -4.81 -0.64
N TYR A 46 1.81 -3.65 -1.08
CA TYR A 46 2.65 -2.45 -1.06
C TYR A 46 1.81 -1.23 -0.70
N LEU A 47 2.41 -0.29 0.02
CA LEU A 47 1.79 0.99 0.34
C LEU A 47 1.58 1.80 -0.93
N SER A 48 0.39 2.37 -1.09
CA SER A 48 -0.02 3.09 -2.29
C SER A 48 -1.26 3.94 -1.99
N LEU A 49 -1.90 4.47 -3.03
CA LEU A 49 -3.17 5.17 -2.95
C LEU A 49 -3.09 6.43 -2.08
N GLU A 50 -4.11 6.69 -1.27
CA GLU A 50 -4.22 7.94 -0.50
C GLU A 50 -3.01 8.18 0.42
N TYR A 51 -2.51 7.15 1.07
CA TYR A 51 -1.36 7.29 1.97
C TYR A 51 -0.13 7.86 1.27
N VAL A 52 0.23 7.30 0.12
CA VAL A 52 1.39 7.76 -0.67
C VAL A 52 1.11 9.11 -1.30
N LEU A 53 -0.09 9.31 -1.86
CA LEU A 53 -0.47 10.57 -2.51
C LEU A 53 -0.52 11.73 -1.51
N LYS A 54 -0.95 11.47 -0.29
CA LYS A 54 -0.93 12.45 0.79
C LYS A 54 0.50 12.82 1.19
N LYS A 55 1.38 11.84 1.37
CA LYS A 55 2.81 12.08 1.67
C LYS A 55 3.51 12.85 0.56
N SER A 56 3.07 12.66 -0.67
CA SER A 56 3.64 13.32 -1.85
C SER A 56 3.04 14.70 -2.15
N GLY A 57 2.03 15.12 -1.39
CA GLY A 57 1.38 16.41 -1.59
C GLY A 57 0.42 16.47 -2.77
N VAL A 58 -0.05 15.33 -3.26
CA VAL A 58 -1.00 15.23 -4.38
C VAL A 58 -2.44 15.33 -3.91
N ILE A 59 -2.74 14.80 -2.72
CA ILE A 59 -4.04 14.96 -2.06
C ILE A 59 -3.85 15.54 -0.67
N PHE A 60 -4.85 16.33 -0.23
CA PHE A 60 -4.84 17.01 1.05
C PHE A 60 -5.98 16.46 1.92
N GLN A 61 -5.75 15.34 2.57
CA GLN A 61 -6.73 14.68 3.43
C GLN A 61 -6.15 14.50 4.83
N TYR A 62 -7.05 14.49 5.83
CA TYR A 62 -6.70 14.29 7.23
C TYR A 62 -6.79 12.82 7.67
N ASP A 63 -7.19 11.93 6.77
CA ASP A 63 -7.26 10.51 7.09
C ASP A 63 -5.87 9.96 7.43
N SER A 64 -5.76 9.29 8.57
CA SER A 64 -4.52 8.70 9.07
C SER A 64 -4.34 7.24 8.67
N ALA A 65 -5.24 6.66 7.87
CA ALA A 65 -5.15 5.27 7.45
C ALA A 65 -3.92 5.05 6.56
N LEU A 66 -3.25 3.91 6.76
CA LEU A 66 -2.26 3.42 5.83
C LEU A 66 -2.99 2.61 4.76
N THR A 67 -2.94 3.08 3.51
CA THR A 67 -3.58 2.41 2.39
C THR A 67 -2.57 1.62 1.57
N SER A 68 -2.95 0.43 1.17
CA SER A 68 -2.09 -0.50 0.43
C SER A 68 -2.86 -1.17 -0.69
N VAL A 69 -2.12 -1.70 -1.65
CA VAL A 69 -2.63 -2.55 -2.71
C VAL A 69 -2.17 -3.98 -2.43
N SER A 70 -3.08 -4.95 -2.59
CA SER A 70 -2.81 -6.35 -2.29
C SER A 70 -3.72 -7.27 -3.13
N TYR A 71 -3.75 -8.54 -2.77
CA TYR A 71 -4.56 -9.58 -3.41
C TYR A 71 -5.99 -9.66 -2.86
N LEU A 72 -6.34 -8.80 -1.91
CA LEU A 72 -7.67 -8.74 -1.32
C LEU A 72 -8.04 -7.30 -0.95
N SER A 73 -9.33 -7.05 -0.74
CA SER A 73 -9.83 -5.77 -0.21
C SER A 73 -10.31 -5.99 1.22
N ARG A 74 -9.71 -5.26 2.17
CA ARG A 74 -10.04 -5.38 3.59
C ARG A 74 -9.52 -4.17 4.37
N THR A 75 -10.21 -3.83 5.43
CA THR A 75 -9.78 -2.82 6.40
C THR A 75 -9.61 -3.47 7.77
N VAL A 76 -8.50 -3.17 8.43
CA VAL A 76 -8.13 -3.73 9.73
C VAL A 76 -7.74 -2.59 10.67
N ASP A 77 -8.23 -2.63 11.90
CA ASP A 77 -7.82 -1.73 12.97
C ASP A 77 -6.87 -2.48 13.91
N ILE A 78 -5.67 -1.94 14.11
CA ILE A 78 -4.70 -2.48 15.05
C ILE A 78 -4.24 -1.35 15.97
N SER A 79 -4.59 -1.45 17.24
CA SER A 79 -4.21 -0.46 18.26
C SER A 79 -4.59 0.98 17.88
N GLY A 80 -5.76 1.15 17.27
CA GLY A 80 -6.28 2.45 16.85
C GLY A 80 -5.78 2.95 15.50
N GLN A 81 -4.85 2.24 14.87
CA GLN A 81 -4.37 2.58 13.53
C GLN A 81 -5.11 1.75 12.48
N MET A 82 -5.68 2.42 11.49
CA MET A 82 -6.39 1.76 10.38
C MET A 82 -5.42 1.38 9.27
N TYR A 83 -5.56 0.16 8.76
CA TYR A 83 -4.85 -0.38 7.61
C TYR A 83 -5.86 -0.81 6.57
N SER A 84 -5.89 -0.14 5.43
CA SER A 84 -6.86 -0.39 4.37
C SER A 84 -6.19 -0.98 3.14
N TYR A 85 -6.72 -2.09 2.65
CA TYR A 85 -6.17 -2.82 1.50
C TYR A 85 -7.19 -2.84 0.36
N ARG A 86 -6.72 -2.55 -0.84
CA ARG A 86 -7.50 -2.63 -2.07
C ARG A 86 -6.93 -3.69 -2.98
N GLN A 87 -7.80 -4.54 -3.49
CA GLN A 87 -7.39 -5.62 -4.40
C GLN A 87 -7.07 -5.07 -5.78
N ILE A 88 -5.97 -5.55 -6.35
CA ILE A 88 -5.59 -5.33 -7.75
C ILE A 88 -5.19 -6.67 -8.37
N LYS A 89 -5.29 -6.78 -9.68
CA LYS A 89 -4.89 -8.01 -10.38
C LYS A 89 -3.41 -8.31 -10.14
N PRO A 90 -3.05 -9.59 -9.87
CA PRO A 90 -1.65 -9.96 -9.60
C PRO A 90 -0.68 -9.53 -10.68
N GLU A 91 -1.07 -9.55 -11.93
CA GLU A 91 -0.23 -9.17 -13.07
C GLU A 91 0.26 -7.72 -12.98
N LEU A 92 -0.47 -6.86 -12.27
CA LEU A 92 -0.16 -5.44 -12.20
C LEU A 92 0.92 -5.11 -11.16
N TRP A 93 1.15 -5.98 -10.17
CA TRP A 93 2.17 -5.73 -9.15
C TRP A 93 3.36 -6.70 -9.17
N LEU A 94 3.27 -7.81 -9.90
CA LEU A 94 4.37 -8.77 -10.02
C LEU A 94 5.60 -8.18 -10.71
N GLY A 95 5.44 -7.20 -11.59
CA GLY A 95 6.53 -6.55 -12.30
C GLY A 95 7.34 -5.56 -11.46
N GLY A 96 6.82 -5.13 -10.33
CA GLY A 96 7.54 -4.22 -9.42
C GLY A 96 7.79 -2.82 -9.94
N GLU A 97 7.33 -2.45 -11.11
CA GLU A 97 7.54 -1.11 -11.68
C GLU A 97 6.86 -0.02 -10.85
N GLY A 98 7.63 1.00 -10.45
CA GLY A 98 7.15 2.08 -9.62
C GLY A 98 6.97 1.71 -8.15
N ILE A 99 7.44 0.53 -7.74
CA ILE A 99 7.40 0.07 -6.35
C ILE A 99 8.84 0.01 -5.83
N MET A 100 9.10 0.70 -4.73
CA MET A 100 10.40 0.72 -4.07
C MET A 100 10.37 -0.21 -2.86
N GLN A 101 11.46 -0.93 -2.65
CA GLN A 101 11.64 -1.77 -1.48
C GLN A 101 12.76 -1.20 -0.61
N LYS A 102 12.49 -1.04 0.67
CA LYS A 102 13.49 -0.72 1.69
C LYS A 102 13.20 -1.61 2.91
N ASP A 103 14.14 -2.50 3.24
CA ASP A 103 13.95 -3.52 4.27
C ASP A 103 12.67 -4.34 3.99
N ASN A 104 11.72 -4.36 4.92
CA ASN A 104 10.44 -5.06 4.77
C ASN A 104 9.30 -4.15 4.30
N ILE A 105 9.62 -2.94 3.83
CA ILE A 105 8.64 -1.97 3.37
C ILE A 105 8.64 -1.94 1.84
N TYR A 106 7.46 -2.12 1.26
CA TYR A 106 7.20 -1.97 -0.17
C TYR A 106 6.27 -0.79 -0.35
N ILE A 107 6.71 0.22 -1.09
CA ILE A 107 5.97 1.46 -1.25
C ILE A 107 5.99 1.93 -2.71
N ALA A 108 4.81 2.31 -3.20
CA ALA A 108 4.68 2.88 -4.54
C ALA A 108 5.29 4.29 -4.60
N SER A 109 5.84 4.63 -5.76
CA SER A 109 6.12 6.03 -6.07
C SER A 109 4.82 6.84 -6.16
N ALA A 110 4.91 8.15 -6.08
CA ALA A 110 3.72 9.01 -6.23
C ALA A 110 3.01 8.75 -7.57
N GLU A 111 3.76 8.54 -8.66
CA GLU A 111 3.24 8.25 -9.98
C GLU A 111 2.53 6.90 -10.04
N ARG A 112 3.11 5.87 -9.41
CA ARG A 112 2.48 4.57 -9.31
C ARG A 112 1.19 4.63 -8.48
N ALA A 113 1.23 5.32 -7.34
CA ALA A 113 0.05 5.49 -6.48
C ALA A 113 -1.07 6.26 -7.20
N PHE A 114 -0.70 7.27 -7.98
CA PHE A 114 -1.64 8.00 -8.84
C PHE A 114 -2.33 7.06 -9.83
N LEU A 115 -1.56 6.24 -10.54
CA LEU A 115 -2.10 5.29 -11.52
C LEU A 115 -2.94 4.20 -10.87
N ASP A 116 -2.53 3.70 -9.71
CA ASP A 116 -3.33 2.73 -8.94
C ASP A 116 -4.69 3.34 -8.57
N MET A 117 -4.71 4.60 -8.14
CA MET A 117 -5.95 5.30 -7.79
C MET A 117 -6.86 5.47 -9.00
N VAL A 118 -6.31 5.90 -10.14
CA VAL A 118 -7.08 6.07 -11.38
C VAL A 118 -7.63 4.71 -11.85
N TYR A 119 -6.81 3.67 -11.77
CA TYR A 119 -7.21 2.32 -12.18
C TYR A 119 -8.35 1.78 -11.31
N LEU A 120 -8.21 1.85 -9.99
CA LEU A 120 -9.20 1.28 -9.06
C LEU A 120 -10.50 2.07 -9.00
N SER A 121 -10.45 3.39 -9.25
CA SER A 121 -11.64 4.24 -9.26
C SER A 121 -12.29 4.36 -10.64
N ALA A 122 -11.71 3.74 -11.66
CA ALA A 122 -12.13 3.90 -13.07
C ALA A 122 -12.21 5.39 -13.49
N GLY A 123 -11.25 6.18 -13.01
CA GLY A 123 -11.16 7.61 -13.30
C GLY A 123 -12.05 8.51 -12.41
N ASN A 124 -12.88 7.92 -11.54
CA ASN A 124 -13.72 8.66 -10.60
C ASN A 124 -12.95 9.03 -9.34
N CYS A 125 -11.97 9.91 -9.47
CA CYS A 125 -11.12 10.37 -8.38
C CYS A 125 -10.76 11.82 -8.58
N TYR A 126 -10.37 12.47 -7.48
CA TYR A 126 -9.99 13.87 -7.47
C TYR A 126 -8.61 14.02 -6.83
N PHE A 127 -7.79 14.89 -7.42
CA PHE A 127 -6.46 15.21 -6.92
C PHE A 127 -6.36 16.71 -6.69
N ASP A 128 -5.92 17.10 -5.51
CA ASP A 128 -5.82 18.52 -5.13
C ASP A 128 -4.67 19.23 -5.86
N ASN A 129 -3.58 18.50 -6.09
CA ASN A 129 -2.37 19.09 -6.67
C ASN A 129 -1.62 18.04 -7.49
N LEU A 130 -1.56 18.25 -8.81
CA LEU A 130 -0.86 17.33 -9.72
C LEU A 130 0.62 17.69 -9.92
N ARG A 131 1.09 18.84 -9.40
CA ARG A 131 2.45 19.33 -9.60
C ARG A 131 3.56 18.37 -9.13
N PRO A 132 3.40 17.64 -8.00
CA PRO A 132 4.45 16.70 -7.57
C PRO A 132 4.67 15.52 -8.50
N LEU A 133 3.72 15.26 -9.42
CA LEU A 133 3.78 14.11 -10.32
C LEU A 133 4.65 14.39 -11.54
N ASP A 134 5.54 13.45 -11.85
CA ASP A 134 6.34 13.49 -13.07
C ASP A 134 5.58 12.79 -14.21
N LYS A 135 5.12 13.57 -15.18
CA LYS A 135 4.36 13.05 -16.33
C LYS A 135 5.14 12.04 -17.17
N ARG A 136 6.46 12.15 -17.23
CA ARG A 136 7.32 11.21 -17.97
C ARG A 136 7.29 9.84 -17.30
N LYS A 137 7.42 9.81 -15.97
CA LYS A 137 7.34 8.55 -15.18
C LYS A 137 5.98 7.90 -15.32
N ILE A 138 4.90 8.70 -15.29
CA ILE A 138 3.54 8.20 -15.50
C ILE A 138 3.42 7.53 -16.87
N LYS A 139 3.90 8.18 -17.93
CA LYS A 139 3.86 7.62 -19.30
C LYS A 139 4.59 6.29 -19.39
N VAL A 140 5.71 6.13 -18.69
CA VAL A 140 6.48 4.88 -18.65
C VAL A 140 5.70 3.77 -17.95
N LEU A 141 4.95 4.10 -16.90
CA LEU A 141 4.21 3.11 -16.09
C LEU A 141 2.89 2.66 -16.73
N ILE A 142 2.25 3.51 -17.54
CA ILE A 142 0.93 3.21 -18.13
C ILE A 142 0.88 1.85 -18.85
N PRO A 143 1.84 1.46 -19.70
CA PRO A 143 1.76 0.20 -20.41
C PRO A 143 1.68 -1.04 -19.51
N SER A 144 2.26 -0.99 -18.32
CA SER A 144 2.24 -2.13 -17.40
C SER A 144 0.86 -2.48 -16.86
N TYR A 145 -0.10 -1.56 -16.97
CA TYR A 145 -1.49 -1.79 -16.55
C TYR A 145 -2.33 -2.51 -17.59
N HIS A 146 -1.89 -2.57 -18.84
CA HIS A 146 -2.61 -3.23 -19.95
C HIS A 146 -4.08 -2.79 -20.05
N SER A 147 -4.34 -1.49 -19.85
CA SER A 147 -5.69 -0.91 -19.79
C SER A 147 -5.78 0.37 -20.63
N LYS A 148 -6.53 0.29 -21.72
CA LYS A 148 -6.83 1.46 -22.55
C LYS A 148 -7.68 2.47 -21.78
N SER A 149 -8.57 1.99 -20.93
CA SER A 149 -9.42 2.83 -20.08
C SER A 149 -8.58 3.66 -19.11
N LEU A 150 -7.59 3.03 -18.45
CA LEU A 150 -6.65 3.74 -17.59
C LEU A 150 -5.92 4.83 -18.36
N GLU A 151 -5.39 4.50 -19.53
CA GLU A 151 -4.66 5.47 -20.34
C GLU A 151 -5.51 6.67 -20.70
N GLN A 152 -6.76 6.44 -21.12
CA GLN A 152 -7.69 7.51 -21.47
C GLN A 152 -8.03 8.39 -20.27
N HIS A 153 -8.35 7.78 -19.12
CA HIS A 153 -8.64 8.52 -17.89
C HIS A 153 -7.43 9.34 -17.43
N THR A 154 -6.25 8.75 -17.50
CA THR A 154 -5.00 9.42 -17.11
C THR A 154 -4.72 10.66 -18.00
N LYS A 155 -4.85 10.50 -19.30
CA LYS A 155 -4.67 11.63 -20.23
C LYS A 155 -5.66 12.75 -19.96
N LYS A 156 -6.90 12.41 -19.68
CA LYS A 156 -7.94 13.40 -19.36
C LYS A 156 -7.62 14.15 -18.07
N ILE A 157 -7.23 13.44 -17.01
CA ILE A 157 -6.91 14.03 -15.70
C ILE A 157 -5.69 14.94 -15.81
N LEU A 158 -4.65 14.51 -16.50
CA LEU A 158 -3.40 15.25 -16.66
C LEU A 158 -3.44 16.28 -17.77
N ASN A 159 -4.50 16.30 -18.56
CA ASN A 159 -4.68 17.22 -19.70
C ASN A 159 -3.54 17.09 -20.72
N ILE A 160 -3.25 15.89 -21.11
CA ILE A 160 -2.18 15.55 -22.08
C ILE A 160 -2.68 14.70 -23.24
#